data_c1e28fbfe4beb2f40e816853036db51c
#
_entry.id   c1e28fbfe4beb2f40e816853036db51c
#
_cell.length_a   1.000
_cell.length_b   1.000
_cell.length_c   1.000
_cell.angle_alpha   90.00
_cell.angle_beta   90.00
_cell.angle_gamma   90.00
#
_symmetry.space_group_name_H-M   'P 1'
#
loop_
_entity.id
_entity.type
_entity.pdbx_description
1 polymer ?
#
loop_
_entity_poly.entity_id
_entity_poly.type
_entity_poly.pdbx_seq_one_letter_code
_entity_poly.pdbx_strand_id
1 'polypeptide(L)'
;MTTIKKNVRELAVDVLESVEKNQSYSNLLLNSKIEKHNLSGVDNGLLTEITYGTIQRKMTLDYYLEPFVRDRKHTLSWVYNLLRISLYQMVYLDKVPDHAIIYEAVEIAKKRGHKGISSMVNGVLRNIQRQGVRPLTDIKDETERLAIATSHPQWLVERWIEQYGVEKTSEMCEINLTAPLQTVRVNTRKISRDELVRLLTEEGFAVEKSSIVPEAINCLRGNLVHSESYTLGFMTVQDESSMLVAHALGAVENDMVLDACAAPGGKTTHIAERLTTGQVSAIDLHDHKVKLIKKQAQRLGLRNIKTYVADSRDVQQKFSAEGFDRILIDAPCSGLGVMRRKPDIKYTKSKNDIIKLASIQTELLDAAAPLLKQGGRLVYSTCTVDQEENQRVAEAFLQRHPDFERDLELQERLPEGVQSFVEDNMLQIFPQDLDSDGFFISSFKKKSQ
;
A
#
# COMPACT_ATOMS: atom_id res chain seq x y z
N MET A 1 -36.09 11.49 6.99
CA MET A 1 -35.48 10.66 8.05
C MET A 1 -34.22 11.37 8.50
N THR A 2 -34.24 11.97 9.68
CA THR A 2 -33.06 12.62 10.27
C THR A 2 -32.04 11.53 10.60
N THR A 3 -30.99 11.45 9.83
CA THR A 3 -29.84 10.54 10.08
C THR A 3 -29.23 10.95 11.42
N ILE A 4 -29.40 10.13 12.47
CA ILE A 4 -28.74 10.34 13.76
C ILE A 4 -27.23 10.35 13.46
N LYS A 5 -26.59 11.50 13.70
CA LYS A 5 -25.14 11.66 13.47
C LYS A 5 -24.41 10.67 14.39
N LYS A 6 -23.80 9.64 13.82
CA LYS A 6 -23.01 8.67 14.59
C LYS A 6 -21.75 9.35 15.10
N ASN A 7 -21.35 8.97 16.33
CA ASN A 7 -20.07 9.39 16.92
C ASN A 7 -18.92 8.78 16.11
N VAL A 8 -17.81 9.52 15.98
CA VAL A 8 -16.58 9.11 15.26
C VAL A 8 -16.09 7.72 15.75
N ARG A 9 -16.11 7.47 17.05
CA ARG A 9 -15.70 6.19 17.64
C ARG A 9 -16.64 5.04 17.28
N GLU A 10 -17.94 5.31 17.21
CA GLU A 10 -18.94 4.33 16.75
C GLU A 10 -18.72 3.96 15.28
N LEU A 11 -18.34 4.93 14.45
CA LEU A 11 -17.97 4.70 13.04
C LEU A 11 -16.68 3.87 12.92
N ALA A 12 -15.69 4.13 13.77
CA ALA A 12 -14.46 3.33 13.80
C ALA A 12 -14.75 1.86 14.13
N VAL A 13 -15.61 1.58 15.12
CA VAL A 13 -16.05 0.21 15.43
C VAL A 13 -16.73 -0.44 14.22
N ASP A 14 -17.61 0.28 13.52
CA ASP A 14 -18.29 -0.24 12.32
C ASP A 14 -17.30 -0.61 11.20
N VAL A 15 -16.24 0.20 11.00
CA VAL A 15 -15.19 -0.08 10.02
C VAL A 15 -14.42 -1.33 10.41
N LEU A 16 -13.95 -1.42 11.66
CA LEU A 16 -13.19 -2.57 12.16
C LEU A 16 -13.99 -3.88 12.06
N GLU A 17 -15.29 -3.86 12.43
CA GLU A 17 -16.16 -5.02 12.25
C GLU A 17 -16.29 -5.45 10.78
N SER A 18 -16.41 -4.47 9.88
CA SER A 18 -16.53 -4.74 8.44
C SER A 18 -15.23 -5.31 7.85
N VAL A 19 -14.08 -4.80 8.28
CA VAL A 19 -12.76 -5.33 7.90
C VAL A 19 -12.61 -6.79 8.36
N GLU A 20 -12.95 -7.08 9.61
CA GLU A 20 -12.83 -8.44 10.17
C GLU A 20 -13.79 -9.46 9.53
N LYS A 21 -15.05 -9.05 9.25
CA LYS A 21 -16.07 -9.95 8.69
C LYS A 21 -15.90 -10.22 7.19
N ASN A 22 -15.56 -9.17 6.43
CA ASN A 22 -15.64 -9.20 4.97
C ASN A 22 -14.27 -9.26 4.31
N GLN A 23 -13.17 -9.26 5.07
CA GLN A 23 -11.79 -9.10 4.56
C GLN A 23 -11.67 -7.92 3.58
N SER A 24 -12.51 -6.89 3.79
CA SER A 24 -12.55 -5.70 2.94
C SER A 24 -11.38 -4.78 3.28
N TYR A 25 -10.86 -4.10 2.28
CA TYR A 25 -9.79 -3.13 2.47
C TYR A 25 -10.25 -1.97 3.35
N SER A 26 -9.52 -1.72 4.44
CA SER A 26 -9.84 -0.70 5.43
C SER A 26 -9.95 0.70 4.84
N ASN A 27 -9.10 1.04 3.87
CA ASN A 27 -9.10 2.34 3.19
C ASN A 27 -10.39 2.63 2.40
N LEU A 28 -10.94 1.64 1.70
CA LEU A 28 -12.18 1.81 0.94
C LEU A 28 -13.39 2.00 1.87
N LEU A 29 -13.45 1.22 2.95
CA LEU A 29 -14.51 1.32 3.94
C LEU A 29 -14.47 2.66 4.67
N LEU A 30 -13.27 3.11 5.06
CA LEU A 30 -13.06 4.37 5.76
C LEU A 30 -13.52 5.56 4.89
N ASN A 31 -13.05 5.63 3.64
CA ASN A 31 -13.44 6.69 2.70
C ASN A 31 -14.96 6.73 2.48
N SER A 32 -15.59 5.57 2.28
CA SER A 32 -17.05 5.47 2.14
C SER A 32 -17.79 5.98 3.37
N LYS A 33 -17.27 5.74 4.59
CA LYS A 33 -17.88 6.27 5.82
C LYS A 33 -17.70 7.78 5.96
N ILE A 34 -16.51 8.31 5.61
CA ILE A 34 -16.22 9.75 5.62
C ILE A 34 -17.19 10.49 4.70
N GLU A 35 -17.31 10.04 3.44
CA GLU A 35 -18.20 10.63 2.45
C GLU A 35 -19.66 10.56 2.89
N LYS A 36 -20.12 9.38 3.33
CA LYS A 36 -21.51 9.16 3.72
C LYS A 36 -21.96 10.02 4.90
N HIS A 37 -21.08 10.31 5.86
CA HIS A 37 -21.41 11.05 7.08
C HIS A 37 -21.02 12.52 7.04
N ASN A 38 -20.40 13.00 5.95
CA ASN A 38 -19.96 14.38 5.74
C ASN A 38 -19.25 14.95 6.99
N LEU A 39 -18.20 14.23 7.43
CA LEU A 39 -17.47 14.55 8.66
C LEU A 39 -16.66 15.84 8.50
N SER A 40 -16.46 16.57 9.59
CA SER A 40 -15.54 17.72 9.62
C SER A 40 -14.07 17.25 9.42
N GLY A 41 -13.18 18.17 9.05
CA GLY A 41 -11.76 17.83 8.88
C GLY A 41 -11.12 17.24 10.14
N VAL A 42 -11.49 17.73 11.34
CA VAL A 42 -11.01 17.21 12.64
C VAL A 42 -11.57 15.83 12.90
N ASP A 43 -12.86 15.61 12.66
CA ASP A 43 -13.52 14.31 12.83
C ASP A 43 -12.97 13.26 11.84
N ASN A 44 -12.66 13.67 10.60
CA ASN A 44 -12.00 12.82 9.61
C ASN A 44 -10.62 12.37 10.09
N GLY A 45 -9.82 13.30 10.59
CA GLY A 45 -8.50 13.01 11.15
C GLY A 45 -8.59 12.00 12.29
N LEU A 46 -9.50 12.24 13.24
CA LEU A 46 -9.68 11.36 14.40
C LEU A 46 -10.19 9.97 13.99
N LEU A 47 -11.17 9.88 13.06
CA LEU A 47 -11.66 8.59 12.57
C LEU A 47 -10.56 7.80 11.88
N THR A 48 -9.77 8.45 11.05
CA THR A 48 -8.64 7.86 10.32
C THR A 48 -7.60 7.35 11.32
N GLU A 49 -7.18 8.19 12.25
CA GLU A 49 -6.18 7.86 13.27
C GLU A 49 -6.60 6.67 14.13
N ILE A 50 -7.80 6.70 14.71
CA ILE A 50 -8.29 5.60 15.57
C ILE A 50 -8.43 4.31 14.77
N THR A 51 -8.93 4.38 13.52
CA THR A 51 -9.14 3.18 12.71
C THR A 51 -7.82 2.54 12.29
N TYR A 52 -6.95 3.30 11.64
CA TYR A 52 -5.66 2.78 11.17
C TYR A 52 -4.73 2.40 12.31
N GLY A 53 -4.63 3.23 13.34
CA GLY A 53 -3.80 2.95 14.50
C GLY A 53 -4.23 1.69 15.23
N THR A 54 -5.54 1.45 15.36
CA THR A 54 -6.05 0.20 15.95
C THR A 54 -5.73 -1.02 15.09
N ILE A 55 -5.85 -0.94 13.76
CA ILE A 55 -5.50 -2.04 12.85
C ILE A 55 -3.99 -2.30 12.90
N GLN A 56 -3.19 -1.25 12.80
CA GLN A 56 -1.73 -1.36 12.83
C GLN A 56 -1.20 -2.03 14.10
N ARG A 57 -1.85 -1.79 15.26
CA ARG A 57 -1.44 -2.27 16.58
C ARG A 57 -2.34 -3.35 17.17
N LYS A 58 -3.10 -4.03 16.31
CA LYS A 58 -4.13 -5.00 16.72
C LYS A 58 -3.61 -6.06 17.68
N MET A 59 -2.47 -6.69 17.38
CA MET A 59 -1.90 -7.77 18.20
C MET A 59 -1.35 -7.22 19.53
N THR A 60 -0.73 -6.05 19.52
CA THR A 60 -0.25 -5.37 20.73
C THR A 60 -1.43 -5.01 21.64
N LEU A 61 -2.51 -4.48 21.07
CA LEU A 61 -3.73 -4.15 21.81
C LEU A 61 -4.40 -5.42 22.39
N ASP A 62 -4.43 -6.50 21.63
CA ASP A 62 -4.94 -7.79 22.09
C ASP A 62 -4.11 -8.34 23.26
N TYR A 63 -2.79 -8.26 23.16
CA TYR A 63 -1.88 -8.62 24.25
C TYR A 63 -2.16 -7.80 25.50
N TYR A 64 -2.35 -6.50 25.39
CA TYR A 64 -2.67 -5.63 26.53
C TYR A 64 -4.06 -5.89 27.14
N LEU A 65 -5.06 -6.24 26.31
CA LEU A 65 -6.43 -6.51 26.75
C LEU A 65 -6.59 -7.87 27.43
N GLU A 66 -5.76 -8.84 27.08
CA GLU A 66 -5.92 -10.24 27.53
C GLU A 66 -6.08 -10.40 29.05
N PRO A 67 -5.29 -9.74 29.93
CA PRO A 67 -5.45 -9.89 31.37
C PRO A 67 -6.78 -9.35 31.91
N PHE A 68 -7.43 -8.45 31.18
CA PHE A 68 -8.63 -7.73 31.62
C PHE A 68 -9.92 -8.28 31.04
N VAL A 69 -9.85 -9.08 29.96
CA VAL A 69 -11.02 -9.68 29.28
C VAL A 69 -11.03 -11.19 29.50
N ARG A 70 -11.72 -11.63 30.56
CA ARG A 70 -11.72 -13.04 31.00
C ARG A 70 -12.19 -14.03 29.94
N ASP A 71 -13.17 -13.64 29.12
CA ASP A 71 -13.78 -14.52 28.12
C ASP A 71 -13.79 -13.86 26.74
N ARG A 72 -12.63 -13.88 26.08
CA ARG A 72 -12.46 -13.33 24.73
C ARG A 72 -13.37 -14.05 23.71
N LYS A 73 -13.55 -15.37 23.85
CA LYS A 73 -14.29 -16.16 22.85
C LYS A 73 -15.78 -15.83 22.81
N HIS A 74 -16.38 -15.49 23.96
CA HIS A 74 -17.79 -15.12 24.05
C HIS A 74 -18.02 -13.60 24.05
N THR A 75 -16.97 -12.79 24.01
CA THR A 75 -17.10 -11.35 23.84
C THR A 75 -17.48 -11.02 22.40
N LEU A 76 -18.57 -10.27 22.21
CA LEU A 76 -19.03 -9.83 20.89
C LEU A 76 -17.94 -9.05 20.17
N SER A 77 -17.76 -9.29 18.86
CA SER A 77 -16.71 -8.66 18.05
C SER A 77 -16.71 -7.13 18.15
N TRP A 78 -17.89 -6.49 18.07
CA TRP A 78 -17.98 -5.04 18.17
C TRP A 78 -17.58 -4.50 19.56
N VAL A 79 -17.85 -5.27 20.63
CA VAL A 79 -17.45 -4.90 22.01
C VAL A 79 -15.94 -4.96 22.15
N TYR A 80 -15.34 -6.01 21.61
CA TYR A 80 -13.88 -6.16 21.63
C TYR A 80 -13.19 -5.09 20.79
N ASN A 81 -13.73 -4.76 19.61
CA ASN A 81 -13.24 -3.64 18.82
C ASN A 81 -13.42 -2.28 19.50
N LEU A 82 -14.51 -2.10 20.26
CA LEU A 82 -14.70 -0.91 21.10
C LEU A 82 -13.62 -0.81 22.20
N LEU A 83 -13.27 -1.93 22.83
CA LEU A 83 -12.16 -1.98 23.80
C LEU A 83 -10.81 -1.68 23.14
N ARG A 84 -10.53 -2.26 21.92
CA ARG A 84 -9.30 -1.98 21.18
C ARG A 84 -9.15 -0.49 20.84
N ILE A 85 -10.18 0.14 20.27
CA ILE A 85 -10.10 1.58 19.94
C ILE A 85 -10.00 2.47 21.17
N SER A 86 -10.60 2.07 22.29
CA SER A 86 -10.49 2.80 23.55
C SER A 86 -9.08 2.68 24.11
N LEU A 87 -8.54 1.46 24.15
CA LEU A 87 -7.17 1.22 24.61
C LEU A 87 -6.14 1.89 23.70
N TYR A 88 -6.33 1.85 22.37
CA TYR A 88 -5.47 2.58 21.45
C TYR A 88 -5.39 4.07 21.81
N GLN A 89 -6.54 4.71 22.07
CA GLN A 89 -6.56 6.11 22.47
C GLN A 89 -5.87 6.36 23.82
N MET A 90 -6.06 5.48 24.81
CA MET A 90 -5.43 5.61 26.14
C MET A 90 -3.90 5.46 26.09
N VAL A 91 -3.38 4.62 25.18
CA VAL A 91 -1.94 4.30 25.13
C VAL A 91 -1.17 5.19 24.16
N TYR A 92 -1.81 5.61 23.06
CA TYR A 92 -1.11 6.24 21.93
C TYR A 92 -1.58 7.66 21.57
N LEU A 93 -2.66 8.18 22.22
CA LEU A 93 -3.18 9.52 21.93
C LEU A 93 -3.13 10.44 23.16
N ASP A 94 -2.03 11.14 23.36
CA ASP A 94 -1.81 12.02 24.53
C ASP A 94 -2.85 13.14 24.68
N LYS A 95 -3.49 13.56 23.58
CA LYS A 95 -4.43 14.69 23.58
C LYS A 95 -5.85 14.32 24.00
N VAL A 96 -6.15 13.04 24.20
CA VAL A 96 -7.51 12.59 24.56
C VAL A 96 -7.51 12.10 25.99
N PRO A 97 -8.18 12.79 26.94
CA PRO A 97 -8.20 12.37 28.35
C PRO A 97 -8.90 11.02 28.53
N ASP A 98 -8.34 10.16 29.37
CA ASP A 98 -8.88 8.82 29.65
C ASP A 98 -10.35 8.83 30.07
N HIS A 99 -10.75 9.81 30.92
CA HIS A 99 -12.15 9.89 31.39
C HIS A 99 -13.11 10.12 30.21
N ALA A 100 -12.71 10.89 29.20
CA ALA A 100 -13.53 11.12 28.01
C ALA A 100 -13.60 9.85 27.13
N ILE A 101 -12.48 9.13 26.99
CA ILE A 101 -12.43 7.85 26.26
C ILE A 101 -13.39 6.84 26.90
N ILE A 102 -13.31 6.68 28.22
CA ILE A 102 -14.14 5.73 28.98
C ILE A 102 -15.60 6.12 28.89
N TYR A 103 -15.93 7.40 29.06
CA TYR A 103 -17.30 7.90 28.96
C TYR A 103 -17.92 7.57 27.59
N GLU A 104 -17.24 7.92 26.50
CA GLU A 104 -17.70 7.65 25.15
C GLU A 104 -17.87 6.15 24.86
N ALA A 105 -16.93 5.33 25.33
CA ALA A 105 -17.02 3.88 25.16
C ALA A 105 -18.25 3.29 25.89
N VAL A 106 -18.53 3.77 27.10
CA VAL A 106 -19.69 3.33 27.88
C VAL A 106 -21.00 3.78 27.23
N GLU A 107 -21.08 5.00 26.70
CA GLU A 107 -22.27 5.49 25.98
C GLU A 107 -22.53 4.69 24.69
N ILE A 108 -21.49 4.36 23.91
CA ILE A 108 -21.61 3.46 22.75
C ILE A 108 -22.11 2.07 23.19
N ALA A 109 -21.54 1.55 24.28
CA ALA A 109 -21.93 0.23 24.81
C ALA A 109 -23.38 0.20 25.31
N LYS A 110 -23.89 1.28 25.92
CA LYS A 110 -25.31 1.42 26.30
C LYS A 110 -26.23 1.48 25.09
N LYS A 111 -25.82 2.23 24.07
CA LYS A 111 -26.63 2.43 22.84
C LYS A 111 -26.72 1.18 21.99
N ARG A 112 -25.64 0.41 21.84
CA ARG A 112 -25.56 -0.79 20.97
C ARG A 112 -25.87 -2.09 21.67
N GLY A 113 -25.81 -2.13 22.99
CA GLY A 113 -25.97 -3.32 23.79
C GLY A 113 -26.96 -3.15 24.94
N HIS A 114 -26.58 -3.68 26.08
CA HIS A 114 -27.38 -3.64 27.30
C HIS A 114 -26.50 -3.31 28.51
N LYS A 115 -27.12 -3.11 29.69
CA LYS A 115 -26.46 -2.69 30.93
C LYS A 115 -25.27 -3.59 31.32
N GLY A 116 -25.36 -4.90 31.10
CA GLY A 116 -24.25 -5.83 31.36
C GLY A 116 -23.01 -5.53 30.53
N ILE A 117 -23.18 -5.26 29.20
CA ILE A 117 -22.09 -4.92 28.31
C ILE A 117 -21.46 -3.58 28.71
N SER A 118 -22.27 -2.55 28.96
CA SER A 118 -21.74 -1.24 29.37
C SER A 118 -21.00 -1.29 30.70
N SER A 119 -21.47 -2.09 31.65
CA SER A 119 -20.79 -2.33 32.95
C SER A 119 -19.45 -3.05 32.73
N MET A 120 -19.38 -4.06 31.83
CA MET A 120 -18.16 -4.78 31.51
C MET A 120 -17.15 -3.86 30.83
N VAL A 121 -17.55 -3.09 29.83
CA VAL A 121 -16.66 -2.10 29.14
C VAL A 121 -16.09 -1.11 30.14
N ASN A 122 -16.94 -0.52 31.00
CA ASN A 122 -16.49 0.39 32.06
C ASN A 122 -15.50 -0.28 33.02
N GLY A 123 -15.80 -1.50 33.47
CA GLY A 123 -14.93 -2.25 34.37
C GLY A 123 -13.55 -2.53 33.78
N VAL A 124 -13.50 -3.00 32.54
CA VAL A 124 -12.24 -3.26 31.82
C VAL A 124 -11.41 -1.98 31.70
N LEU A 125 -11.98 -0.92 31.14
CA LEU A 125 -11.24 0.32 30.90
C LEU A 125 -10.79 1.03 32.16
N ARG A 126 -11.61 1.01 33.24
CA ARG A 126 -11.22 1.53 34.56
C ARG A 126 -10.11 0.70 35.20
N ASN A 127 -10.10 -0.61 35.01
CA ASN A 127 -9.02 -1.46 35.52
C ASN A 127 -7.71 -1.15 34.81
N ILE A 128 -7.74 -1.01 33.47
CA ILE A 128 -6.56 -0.62 32.67
C ILE A 128 -6.06 0.77 33.13
N GLN A 129 -6.94 1.74 33.32
CA GLN A 129 -6.56 3.08 33.78
C GLN A 129 -5.83 3.03 35.15
N ARG A 130 -6.21 2.14 36.06
CA ARG A 130 -5.61 2.02 37.40
C ARG A 130 -4.31 1.23 37.43
N GLN A 131 -4.23 0.16 36.64
CA GLN A 131 -3.13 -0.81 36.71
C GLN A 131 -2.08 -0.60 35.61
N GLY A 132 -2.43 0.15 34.57
CA GLY A 132 -1.64 0.20 33.32
C GLY A 132 -1.76 -1.08 32.51
N VAL A 133 -1.02 -1.15 31.42
CA VAL A 133 -0.88 -2.33 30.56
C VAL A 133 0.34 -3.15 30.98
N ARG A 134 0.31 -4.46 30.76
CA ARG A 134 1.47 -5.33 31.05
C ARG A 134 2.65 -4.99 30.14
N PRO A 135 3.89 -5.03 30.62
CA PRO A 135 5.06 -4.71 29.80
C PRO A 135 5.33 -5.80 28.75
N LEU A 136 5.79 -5.38 27.57
CA LEU A 136 6.18 -6.29 26.50
C LEU A 136 7.41 -7.14 26.87
N THR A 137 8.22 -6.69 27.81
CA THR A 137 9.38 -7.41 28.34
C THR A 137 9.03 -8.71 29.10
N ASP A 138 7.75 -8.92 29.43
CA ASP A 138 7.27 -10.18 30.00
C ASP A 138 7.34 -11.33 28.99
N ILE A 139 7.32 -11.02 27.68
CA ILE A 139 7.48 -11.97 26.59
C ILE A 139 8.96 -12.35 26.50
N LYS A 140 9.28 -13.61 26.76
CA LYS A 140 10.67 -14.08 26.85
C LYS A 140 11.27 -14.37 25.49
N ASP A 141 10.49 -14.92 24.57
CA ASP A 141 10.95 -15.17 23.20
C ASP A 141 11.08 -13.84 22.45
N GLU A 142 12.25 -13.59 21.86
CA GLU A 142 12.56 -12.32 21.20
C GLU A 142 11.77 -12.12 19.91
N THR A 143 11.54 -13.20 19.16
CA THR A 143 10.76 -13.15 17.91
C THR A 143 9.29 -12.92 18.20
N GLU A 144 8.73 -13.59 19.21
CA GLU A 144 7.36 -13.36 19.67
C GLU A 144 7.21 -11.92 20.22
N ARG A 145 8.20 -11.45 20.99
CA ARG A 145 8.19 -10.08 21.50
C ARG A 145 8.19 -9.06 20.38
N LEU A 146 9.04 -9.22 19.35
CA LEU A 146 9.05 -8.35 18.17
C LEU A 146 7.69 -8.41 17.44
N ALA A 147 7.16 -9.60 17.22
CA ALA A 147 5.88 -9.82 16.56
C ALA A 147 4.72 -9.10 17.27
N ILE A 148 4.63 -9.24 18.60
CA ILE A 148 3.60 -8.60 19.41
C ILE A 148 3.83 -7.09 19.52
N ALA A 149 5.06 -6.64 19.77
CA ALA A 149 5.40 -5.22 19.94
C ALA A 149 5.09 -4.41 18.68
N THR A 150 5.35 -4.99 17.51
CA THR A 150 5.14 -4.34 16.21
C THR A 150 3.86 -4.78 15.51
N SER A 151 3.11 -5.67 16.16
CA SER A 151 1.81 -6.15 15.66
C SER A 151 1.89 -6.79 14.27
N HIS A 152 2.91 -7.65 14.08
CA HIS A 152 3.06 -8.49 12.89
C HIS A 152 2.82 -9.96 13.27
N PRO A 153 2.14 -10.77 12.42
CA PRO A 153 2.02 -12.21 12.67
C PRO A 153 3.39 -12.86 12.84
N GLN A 154 3.54 -13.73 13.83
CA GLN A 154 4.83 -14.37 14.15
C GLN A 154 5.43 -15.08 12.94
N TRP A 155 4.62 -15.82 12.15
CA TRP A 155 5.08 -16.50 10.94
C TRP A 155 5.74 -15.56 9.91
N LEU A 156 5.29 -14.29 9.87
CA LEU A 156 5.80 -13.29 8.95
C LEU A 156 7.14 -12.74 9.45
N VAL A 157 7.25 -12.48 10.75
CA VAL A 157 8.50 -12.05 11.39
C VAL A 157 9.57 -13.13 11.25
N GLU A 158 9.25 -14.39 11.56
CA GLU A 158 10.15 -15.54 11.38
C GLU A 158 10.64 -15.65 9.93
N ARG A 159 9.72 -15.50 8.95
CA ARG A 159 10.04 -15.55 7.53
C ARG A 159 10.99 -14.43 7.10
N TRP A 160 10.79 -13.22 7.58
CA TRP A 160 11.66 -12.10 7.26
C TRP A 160 13.02 -12.20 7.97
N ILE A 161 13.06 -12.73 9.19
CA ILE A 161 14.33 -13.03 9.87
C ILE A 161 15.14 -14.04 9.06
N GLU A 162 14.49 -15.08 8.53
CA GLU A 162 15.14 -16.08 7.66
C GLU A 162 15.68 -15.46 6.37
N GLN A 163 14.94 -14.52 5.76
CA GLN A 163 15.32 -13.90 4.48
C GLN A 163 16.32 -12.76 4.65
N TYR A 164 16.24 -11.96 5.71
CA TYR A 164 16.92 -10.68 5.82
C TYR A 164 17.69 -10.47 7.13
N GLY A 165 17.59 -11.38 8.07
CA GLY A 165 18.17 -11.25 9.40
C GLY A 165 17.32 -10.44 10.38
N VAL A 166 17.69 -10.49 11.65
CA VAL A 166 16.92 -9.91 12.76
C VAL A 166 16.88 -8.37 12.69
N GLU A 167 18.01 -7.73 12.41
CA GLU A 167 18.15 -6.27 12.43
C GLU A 167 17.25 -5.61 11.38
N LYS A 168 17.42 -5.99 10.11
CA LYS A 168 16.59 -5.46 9.00
C LYS A 168 15.10 -5.76 9.19
N THR A 169 14.77 -6.92 9.74
CA THR A 169 13.38 -7.29 10.06
C THR A 169 12.79 -6.38 11.15
N SER A 170 13.56 -6.08 12.21
CA SER A 170 13.11 -5.18 13.28
C SER A 170 12.82 -3.78 12.74
N GLU A 171 13.76 -3.20 11.99
CA GLU A 171 13.61 -1.89 11.35
C GLU A 171 12.37 -1.84 10.45
N MET A 172 12.16 -2.87 9.62
CA MET A 172 11.00 -2.97 8.73
C MET A 172 9.69 -3.08 9.52
N CYS A 173 9.66 -3.87 10.60
CA CYS A 173 8.48 -3.99 11.45
C CYS A 173 8.15 -2.68 12.19
N GLU A 174 9.15 -1.94 12.63
CA GLU A 174 9.00 -0.67 13.34
C GLU A 174 8.50 0.43 12.41
N ILE A 175 9.11 0.60 11.23
CA ILE A 175 8.68 1.61 10.26
C ILE A 175 7.24 1.37 9.78
N ASN A 176 6.81 0.10 9.70
CA ASN A 176 5.44 -0.27 9.34
C ASN A 176 4.38 0.24 10.32
N LEU A 177 4.76 0.69 11.51
CA LEU A 177 3.86 1.31 12.49
C LEU A 177 3.70 2.82 12.31
N THR A 178 4.48 3.43 11.42
CA THR A 178 4.44 4.88 11.16
C THR A 178 3.54 5.20 9.97
N ALA A 179 2.95 6.40 9.95
CA ALA A 179 2.17 6.85 8.81
C ALA A 179 3.11 7.27 7.66
N PRO A 180 2.89 6.76 6.43
CA PRO A 180 3.70 7.18 5.28
C PRO A 180 3.30 8.59 4.84
N LEU A 181 4.25 9.34 4.28
CA LEU A 181 3.95 10.60 3.61
C LEU A 181 3.05 10.37 2.38
N GLN A 182 2.19 11.33 2.10
CA GLN A 182 1.50 11.36 0.82
C GLN A 182 2.45 11.94 -0.22
N THR A 183 2.75 11.17 -1.26
CA THR A 183 3.60 11.58 -2.37
C THR A 183 2.78 11.71 -3.64
N VAL A 184 3.09 12.71 -4.46
CA VAL A 184 2.48 12.91 -5.77
C VAL A 184 3.54 12.96 -6.84
N ARG A 185 3.24 12.40 -8.00
CA ARG A 185 4.00 12.56 -9.24
C ARG A 185 3.45 13.74 -10.03
N VAL A 186 4.34 14.62 -10.42
CA VAL A 186 4.05 15.76 -11.32
C VAL A 186 3.76 15.26 -12.73
N ASN A 187 2.72 15.76 -13.36
CA ASN A 187 2.48 15.57 -14.79
C ASN A 187 3.37 16.57 -15.58
N THR A 188 4.58 16.14 -15.87
CA THR A 188 5.60 16.99 -16.51
C THR A 188 5.25 17.43 -17.95
N ARG A 189 4.21 16.84 -18.54
CA ARG A 189 3.63 17.31 -19.82
C ARG A 189 2.81 18.58 -19.69
N LYS A 190 2.35 18.91 -18.48
CA LYS A 190 1.47 20.04 -18.21
C LYS A 190 2.16 21.15 -17.42
N ILE A 191 3.04 20.80 -16.49
CA ILE A 191 3.60 21.75 -15.53
C ILE A 191 4.97 21.29 -15.05
N SER A 192 5.84 22.24 -14.72
CA SER A 192 7.11 21.94 -14.06
C SER A 192 6.91 21.64 -12.58
N ARG A 193 7.85 20.89 -11.97
CA ARG A 193 7.80 20.58 -10.53
C ARG A 193 7.86 21.86 -9.69
N ASP A 194 8.66 22.84 -10.09
CA ASP A 194 8.82 24.08 -9.35
C ASP A 194 7.55 24.92 -9.35
N GLU A 195 6.88 24.99 -10.47
CA GLU A 195 5.62 25.70 -10.59
C GLU A 195 4.50 25.01 -9.80
N LEU A 196 4.44 23.66 -9.82
CA LEU A 196 3.46 22.93 -9.05
C LEU A 196 3.68 23.10 -7.53
N VAL A 197 4.93 23.10 -7.04
CA VAL A 197 5.26 23.40 -5.62
C VAL A 197 4.75 24.79 -5.26
N ARG A 198 4.96 25.79 -6.12
CA ARG A 198 4.45 27.17 -5.90
C ARG A 198 2.93 27.19 -5.80
N LEU A 199 2.21 26.59 -6.75
CA LEU A 199 0.73 26.54 -6.75
C LEU A 199 0.19 25.84 -5.49
N LEU A 200 0.74 24.68 -5.12
CA LEU A 200 0.30 23.95 -3.93
C LEU A 200 0.55 24.76 -2.64
N THR A 201 1.65 25.51 -2.58
CA THR A 201 1.94 26.41 -1.45
C THR A 201 0.92 27.56 -1.40
N GLU A 202 0.57 28.15 -2.54
CA GLU A 202 -0.48 29.18 -2.65
C GLU A 202 -1.87 28.64 -2.29
N GLU A 203 -2.15 27.35 -2.60
CA GLU A 203 -3.36 26.65 -2.15
C GLU A 203 -3.35 26.30 -0.64
N GLY A 204 -2.25 26.57 0.10
CA GLY A 204 -2.13 26.39 1.55
C GLY A 204 -1.62 25.02 1.99
N PHE A 205 -1.07 24.21 1.08
CA PHE A 205 -0.43 22.93 1.41
C PHE A 205 1.04 23.14 1.81
N ALA A 206 1.52 22.35 2.78
CA ALA A 206 2.94 22.26 3.07
C ALA A 206 3.54 21.10 2.26
N VAL A 207 4.38 21.43 1.28
CA VAL A 207 4.98 20.47 0.36
C VAL A 207 6.47 20.72 0.18
N GLU A 208 7.19 19.66 -0.17
CA GLU A 208 8.61 19.74 -0.54
C GLU A 208 8.91 18.85 -1.75
N LYS A 209 9.98 19.18 -2.46
CA LYS A 209 10.48 18.35 -3.56
C LYS A 209 11.12 17.10 -2.98
N SER A 210 10.81 15.94 -3.59
CA SER A 210 11.56 14.72 -3.29
C SER A 210 13.04 14.90 -3.63
N SER A 211 13.90 14.34 -2.81
CA SER A 211 15.33 14.18 -3.08
C SER A 211 15.64 12.89 -3.86
N ILE A 212 14.67 11.98 -3.98
CA ILE A 212 14.83 10.64 -4.57
C ILE A 212 14.42 10.65 -6.03
N VAL A 213 13.17 11.07 -6.31
CA VAL A 213 12.58 11.01 -7.66
C VAL A 213 12.38 12.42 -8.20
N PRO A 214 12.92 12.74 -9.40
CA PRO A 214 12.90 14.10 -9.95
C PRO A 214 11.50 14.70 -10.13
N GLU A 215 10.49 13.89 -10.42
CA GLU A 215 9.10 14.30 -10.65
C GLU A 215 8.22 14.16 -9.39
N ALA A 216 8.76 13.81 -8.24
CA ALA A 216 8.00 13.62 -7.00
C ALA A 216 7.96 14.87 -6.12
N ILE A 217 6.82 15.04 -5.45
CA ILE A 217 6.58 16.06 -4.40
C ILE A 217 5.98 15.35 -3.20
N ASN A 218 6.54 15.59 -2.02
CA ASN A 218 6.09 15.08 -0.73
C ASN A 218 5.16 16.10 -0.07
N CYS A 219 4.04 15.62 0.46
CA CYS A 219 3.09 16.41 1.23
C CYS A 219 3.38 16.27 2.72
N LEU A 220 3.87 17.33 3.33
CA LEU A 220 4.19 17.36 4.77
C LEU A 220 2.91 17.62 5.60
N ARG A 221 1.94 18.31 5.02
CA ARG A 221 0.68 18.63 5.70
C ARG A 221 -0.46 18.84 4.70
N GLY A 222 -1.55 18.14 4.91
CA GLY A 222 -2.77 18.26 4.10
C GLY A 222 -3.10 16.96 3.36
N ASN A 223 -4.01 17.05 2.40
CA ASN A 223 -4.35 15.97 1.48
C ASN A 223 -4.49 16.56 0.07
N LEU A 224 -3.48 16.32 -0.75
CA LEU A 224 -3.34 16.90 -2.10
C LEU A 224 -4.45 16.50 -3.08
N VAL A 225 -5.20 15.41 -2.79
CA VAL A 225 -6.36 15.01 -3.61
C VAL A 225 -7.47 16.06 -3.61
N HIS A 226 -7.51 16.93 -2.59
CA HIS A 226 -8.50 18.01 -2.48
C HIS A 226 -8.04 19.32 -3.11
N SER A 227 -6.84 19.40 -3.68
CA SER A 227 -6.32 20.58 -4.35
C SER A 227 -6.97 20.82 -5.72
N GLU A 228 -6.98 22.07 -6.16
CA GLU A 228 -7.35 22.42 -7.52
C GLU A 228 -6.35 21.82 -8.51
N SER A 229 -5.07 21.89 -8.20
CA SER A 229 -3.98 21.30 -8.97
C SER A 229 -4.18 19.81 -9.27
N TYR A 230 -4.70 19.02 -8.32
CA TYR A 230 -5.07 17.62 -8.56
C TYR A 230 -6.22 17.49 -9.55
N THR A 231 -7.26 18.30 -9.38
CA THR A 231 -8.44 18.28 -10.25
C THR A 231 -8.08 18.63 -11.70
N LEU A 232 -7.18 19.60 -11.90
CA LEU A 232 -6.67 20.02 -13.21
C LEU A 232 -5.73 18.97 -13.85
N GLY A 233 -5.36 17.93 -13.12
CA GLY A 233 -4.50 16.85 -13.61
C GLY A 233 -3.04 17.25 -13.75
N PHE A 234 -2.56 18.17 -12.92
CA PHE A 234 -1.15 18.56 -12.84
C PHE A 234 -0.30 17.53 -12.10
N MET A 235 -0.96 16.64 -11.35
CA MET A 235 -0.30 15.58 -10.59
C MET A 235 -1.19 14.36 -10.39
N THR A 236 -0.59 13.27 -9.92
CA THR A 236 -1.32 12.09 -9.43
C THR A 236 -0.66 11.54 -8.17
N VAL A 237 -1.47 10.97 -7.26
CA VAL A 237 -0.93 10.31 -6.06
C VAL A 237 -0.22 9.03 -6.50
N GLN A 238 1.06 8.93 -6.18
CA GLN A 238 1.89 7.75 -6.44
C GLN A 238 3.06 7.76 -5.45
N ASP A 239 3.41 6.60 -4.92
CA ASP A 239 4.59 6.43 -4.07
C ASP A 239 5.88 6.53 -4.90
N GLU A 240 6.95 7.03 -4.30
CA GLU A 240 8.24 7.22 -4.97
C GLU A 240 8.79 5.90 -5.51
N SER A 241 8.75 4.83 -4.72
CA SER A 241 9.21 3.51 -5.14
C SER A 241 8.45 3.00 -6.37
N SER A 242 7.14 3.27 -6.43
CA SER A 242 6.30 2.94 -7.60
C SER A 242 6.63 3.79 -8.83
N MET A 243 7.14 5.02 -8.67
CA MET A 243 7.56 5.86 -9.81
C MET A 243 8.83 5.31 -10.47
N LEU A 244 9.71 4.63 -9.74
CA LEU A 244 10.95 4.04 -10.26
C LEU A 244 10.71 3.03 -11.37
N VAL A 245 9.52 2.43 -11.44
CA VAL A 245 9.16 1.47 -12.52
C VAL A 245 9.23 2.09 -13.91
N ALA A 246 8.75 3.34 -14.06
CA ALA A 246 8.82 4.02 -15.36
C ALA A 246 10.26 4.41 -15.73
N HIS A 247 11.12 4.69 -14.76
CA HIS A 247 12.55 4.88 -14.96
C HIS A 247 13.21 3.57 -15.38
N ALA A 248 12.96 2.48 -14.66
CA ALA A 248 13.49 1.16 -14.99
C ALA A 248 13.07 0.68 -16.39
N LEU A 249 11.82 0.92 -16.77
CA LEU A 249 11.32 0.58 -18.10
C LEU A 249 12.03 1.38 -19.21
N GLY A 250 12.36 2.64 -18.94
CA GLY A 250 13.12 3.49 -19.86
C GLY A 250 12.44 3.61 -21.23
N ALA A 251 11.12 3.78 -21.25
CA ALA A 251 10.38 3.95 -22.50
C ALA A 251 10.75 5.27 -23.17
N VAL A 252 10.90 5.22 -24.49
CA VAL A 252 11.22 6.37 -25.35
C VAL A 252 9.99 6.79 -26.17
N GLU A 253 10.05 7.96 -26.79
CA GLU A 253 8.92 8.72 -27.34
C GLU A 253 7.97 7.93 -28.27
N ASN A 254 8.46 6.97 -29.03
CA ASN A 254 7.71 6.22 -30.04
C ASN A 254 7.46 4.75 -29.68
N ASP A 255 7.83 4.32 -28.47
CA ASP A 255 7.68 2.93 -28.05
C ASP A 255 6.22 2.48 -28.01
N MET A 256 5.99 1.25 -28.45
CA MET A 256 4.77 0.49 -28.20
C MET A 256 4.95 -0.27 -26.89
N VAL A 257 4.18 0.10 -25.87
CA VAL A 257 4.33 -0.43 -24.51
C VAL A 257 3.12 -1.28 -24.14
N LEU A 258 3.36 -2.44 -23.54
CA LEU A 258 2.35 -3.25 -22.86
C LEU A 258 2.49 -3.08 -21.36
N ASP A 259 1.39 -2.72 -20.68
CA ASP A 259 1.23 -2.79 -19.23
C ASP A 259 0.19 -3.87 -18.91
N ALA A 260 0.65 -5.03 -18.49
CA ALA A 260 -0.16 -6.23 -18.41
C ALA A 260 -1.00 -6.35 -17.12
N CYS A 261 -0.72 -5.55 -16.09
CA CYS A 261 -1.47 -5.54 -14.81
C CYS A 261 -1.73 -4.08 -14.39
N ALA A 262 -2.37 -3.32 -15.26
CA ALA A 262 -2.29 -1.86 -15.30
C ALA A 262 -3.04 -1.10 -14.19
N ALA A 263 -4.05 -1.70 -13.56
CA ALA A 263 -4.89 -0.94 -12.63
C ALA A 263 -4.19 -0.67 -11.28
N PRO A 264 -4.41 0.52 -10.71
CA PRO A 264 -5.38 1.55 -11.07
C PRO A 264 -4.91 2.57 -12.12
N GLY A 265 -3.74 2.40 -12.74
CA GLY A 265 -3.24 3.25 -13.83
C GLY A 265 -2.11 4.21 -13.47
N GLY A 266 -1.57 4.14 -12.25
CA GLY A 266 -0.47 5.03 -11.83
C GLY A 266 0.78 4.86 -12.69
N LYS A 267 1.24 3.63 -12.89
CA LYS A 267 2.40 3.29 -13.75
C LYS A 267 2.09 3.48 -15.22
N THR A 268 0.92 3.03 -15.67
CA THR A 268 0.41 3.23 -17.04
C THR A 268 0.47 4.69 -17.46
N THR A 269 -0.08 5.59 -16.63
CA THR A 269 -0.09 7.04 -16.92
C THR A 269 1.30 7.65 -16.86
N HIS A 270 2.17 7.20 -15.95
CA HIS A 270 3.55 7.64 -15.85
C HIS A 270 4.34 7.29 -17.13
N ILE A 271 4.18 6.06 -17.63
CA ILE A 271 4.79 5.64 -18.91
C ILE A 271 4.24 6.47 -20.06
N ALA A 272 2.91 6.64 -20.12
CA ALA A 272 2.25 7.39 -21.19
C ALA A 272 2.66 8.88 -21.23
N GLU A 273 3.01 9.47 -20.11
CA GLU A 273 3.56 10.84 -20.03
C GLU A 273 4.91 10.98 -20.73
N ARG A 274 5.68 9.91 -20.83
CA ARG A 274 7.00 9.89 -21.50
C ARG A 274 6.93 9.67 -23.00
N LEU A 275 5.79 9.17 -23.52
CA LEU A 275 5.61 8.86 -24.92
C LEU A 275 5.03 10.06 -25.68
N THR A 276 5.54 10.36 -26.87
CA THR A 276 5.02 11.43 -27.76
C THR A 276 4.12 10.83 -28.84
N THR A 277 4.64 9.90 -29.63
CA THR A 277 3.93 9.21 -30.71
C THR A 277 3.64 7.75 -30.38
N GLY A 278 4.33 7.20 -29.38
CA GLY A 278 4.13 5.86 -28.87
C GLY A 278 2.81 5.68 -28.12
N GLN A 279 2.49 4.44 -27.76
CA GLN A 279 1.21 4.07 -27.16
C GLN A 279 1.39 3.05 -26.05
N VAL A 280 0.58 3.15 -24.98
CA VAL A 280 0.46 2.14 -23.95
C VAL A 280 -0.81 1.31 -24.17
N SER A 281 -0.64 -0.01 -24.31
CA SER A 281 -1.73 -1.00 -24.21
C SER A 281 -1.81 -1.48 -22.77
N ALA A 282 -2.86 -1.06 -22.05
CA ALA A 282 -3.06 -1.33 -20.64
C ALA A 282 -4.13 -2.39 -20.41
N ILE A 283 -3.77 -3.50 -19.75
CA ILE A 283 -4.66 -4.63 -19.47
C ILE A 283 -4.93 -4.74 -17.97
N ASP A 284 -6.17 -5.04 -17.61
CA ASP A 284 -6.51 -5.56 -16.28
C ASP A 284 -7.66 -6.57 -16.41
N LEU A 285 -7.69 -7.55 -15.50
CA LEU A 285 -8.68 -8.62 -15.47
C LEU A 285 -10.10 -8.10 -15.24
N HIS A 286 -10.26 -7.01 -14.49
CA HIS A 286 -11.56 -6.53 -14.02
C HIS A 286 -12.01 -5.25 -14.70
N ASP A 287 -13.20 -5.24 -15.31
CA ASP A 287 -13.78 -4.07 -16.01
C ASP A 287 -13.84 -2.81 -15.11
N HIS A 288 -14.26 -2.94 -13.85
CA HIS A 288 -14.30 -1.80 -12.93
C HIS A 288 -12.92 -1.18 -12.69
N LYS A 289 -11.85 -1.99 -12.71
CA LYS A 289 -10.48 -1.50 -12.59
C LYS A 289 -10.01 -0.82 -13.88
N VAL A 290 -10.35 -1.36 -15.04
CA VAL A 290 -10.07 -0.73 -16.35
C VAL A 290 -10.73 0.65 -16.44
N LYS A 291 -11.93 0.82 -15.88
CA LYS A 291 -12.58 2.14 -15.79
C LYS A 291 -11.79 3.15 -14.96
N LEU A 292 -11.06 2.72 -13.92
CA LEU A 292 -10.18 3.59 -13.14
C LEU A 292 -9.02 4.10 -13.99
N ILE A 293 -8.39 3.23 -14.80
CA ILE A 293 -7.31 3.63 -15.73
C ILE A 293 -7.81 4.71 -16.69
N LYS A 294 -8.98 4.51 -17.32
CA LYS A 294 -9.60 5.49 -18.22
C LYS A 294 -9.86 6.84 -17.54
N LYS A 295 -10.39 6.81 -16.31
CA LYS A 295 -10.66 8.03 -15.53
C LYS A 295 -9.37 8.79 -15.22
N GLN A 296 -8.31 8.08 -14.84
CA GLN A 296 -7.00 8.70 -14.58
C GLN A 296 -6.40 9.29 -15.86
N ALA A 297 -6.39 8.54 -16.97
CA ALA A 297 -5.90 9.02 -18.26
C ALA A 297 -6.63 10.30 -18.71
N GLN A 298 -7.97 10.33 -18.58
CA GLN A 298 -8.79 11.49 -18.91
C GLN A 298 -8.43 12.71 -18.05
N ARG A 299 -8.33 12.55 -16.71
CA ARG A 299 -7.98 13.64 -15.79
C ARG A 299 -6.60 14.22 -16.10
N LEU A 300 -5.63 13.36 -16.41
CA LEU A 300 -4.26 13.75 -16.75
C LEU A 300 -4.13 14.29 -18.19
N GLY A 301 -5.17 14.15 -19.03
CA GLY A 301 -5.16 14.63 -20.43
C GLY A 301 -4.39 13.71 -21.38
N LEU A 302 -4.22 12.43 -21.05
CA LEU A 302 -3.49 11.45 -21.83
C LEU A 302 -4.41 10.76 -22.85
N ARG A 303 -3.99 10.73 -24.13
CA ARG A 303 -4.77 10.15 -25.24
C ARG A 303 -4.08 8.92 -25.86
N ASN A 304 -2.90 8.62 -25.42
CA ASN A 304 -2.04 7.54 -25.94
C ASN A 304 -2.13 6.23 -25.12
N ILE A 305 -3.23 6.01 -24.42
CA ILE A 305 -3.51 4.79 -23.65
C ILE A 305 -4.71 4.07 -24.24
N LYS A 306 -4.51 2.81 -24.66
CA LYS A 306 -5.58 1.88 -25.02
C LYS A 306 -5.78 0.89 -23.88
N THR A 307 -7.01 0.70 -23.45
CA THR A 307 -7.31 -0.19 -22.31
C THR A 307 -8.09 -1.42 -22.75
N TYR A 308 -7.79 -2.56 -22.12
CA TYR A 308 -8.40 -3.84 -22.41
C TYR A 308 -8.80 -4.56 -21.11
N VAL A 309 -9.98 -5.20 -21.14
CA VAL A 309 -10.38 -6.16 -20.08
C VAL A 309 -9.98 -7.54 -20.56
N ALA A 310 -8.99 -8.15 -19.93
CA ALA A 310 -8.52 -9.49 -20.28
C ALA A 310 -7.69 -10.08 -19.14
N ASP A 311 -7.58 -11.41 -19.13
CA ASP A 311 -6.55 -12.08 -18.33
C ASP A 311 -5.21 -11.99 -19.07
N SER A 312 -4.20 -11.44 -18.41
CA SER A 312 -2.88 -11.25 -19.05
C SER A 312 -2.10 -12.56 -19.22
N ARG A 313 -2.58 -13.66 -18.61
CA ARG A 313 -2.07 -15.01 -18.91
C ARG A 313 -2.45 -15.49 -20.30
N ASP A 314 -3.53 -14.93 -20.87
CA ASP A 314 -4.01 -15.21 -22.22
C ASP A 314 -3.68 -14.09 -23.22
N VAL A 315 -2.74 -13.21 -22.89
CA VAL A 315 -2.43 -11.98 -23.63
C VAL A 315 -2.01 -12.24 -25.08
N GLN A 316 -1.42 -13.42 -25.38
CA GLN A 316 -1.02 -13.86 -26.72
C GLN A 316 -2.21 -14.07 -27.67
N GLN A 317 -3.41 -14.28 -27.16
CA GLN A 317 -4.63 -14.36 -27.99
C GLN A 317 -5.07 -12.97 -28.50
N LYS A 318 -4.55 -11.89 -27.88
CA LYS A 318 -4.95 -10.52 -28.16
C LYS A 318 -3.92 -9.72 -28.95
N PHE A 319 -2.65 -10.05 -28.81
CA PHE A 319 -1.53 -9.34 -29.43
C PHE A 319 -0.60 -10.29 -30.16
N SER A 320 -0.04 -9.81 -31.26
CA SER A 320 0.94 -10.54 -32.07
C SER A 320 2.27 -10.66 -31.31
N ALA A 321 3.00 -11.74 -31.57
CA ALA A 321 4.38 -11.86 -31.13
C ALA A 321 5.22 -10.67 -31.63
N GLU A 322 6.20 -10.28 -30.81
CA GLU A 322 7.10 -9.15 -31.08
C GLU A 322 6.39 -7.83 -31.42
N GLY A 323 5.23 -7.60 -30.79
CA GLY A 323 4.42 -6.39 -31.01
C GLY A 323 4.86 -5.18 -30.15
N PHE A 324 5.66 -5.38 -29.10
CA PHE A 324 5.99 -4.35 -28.12
C PHE A 324 7.49 -4.12 -27.97
N ASP A 325 7.86 -2.85 -27.84
CA ASP A 325 9.24 -2.42 -27.57
C ASP A 325 9.56 -2.56 -26.07
N ARG A 326 8.56 -2.35 -25.22
CA ARG A 326 8.64 -2.44 -23.77
C ARG A 326 7.42 -3.19 -23.21
N ILE A 327 7.66 -4.00 -22.18
CA ILE A 327 6.60 -4.67 -21.43
C ILE A 327 6.79 -4.41 -19.93
N LEU A 328 5.72 -4.02 -19.28
CA LEU A 328 5.64 -3.94 -17.81
C LEU A 328 4.72 -5.05 -17.29
N ILE A 329 5.23 -5.80 -16.32
CA ILE A 329 4.46 -6.71 -15.45
C ILE A 329 4.55 -6.18 -14.04
N ASP A 330 3.65 -5.24 -13.69
CA ASP A 330 3.45 -4.84 -12.28
C ASP A 330 2.51 -5.84 -11.62
N ALA A 331 3.09 -6.93 -11.17
CA ALA A 331 2.36 -8.15 -10.89
C ALA A 331 1.46 -8.08 -9.65
N PRO A 332 0.31 -8.77 -9.66
CA PRO A 332 -0.44 -8.99 -8.44
C PRO A 332 0.45 -9.72 -7.43
N CYS A 333 0.56 -9.19 -6.22
CA CYS A 333 1.47 -9.68 -5.18
C CYS A 333 0.81 -9.64 -3.80
N SER A 334 1.52 -10.15 -2.79
CA SER A 334 1.05 -10.13 -1.40
C SER A 334 0.85 -8.72 -0.85
N GLY A 335 1.60 -7.74 -1.36
CA GLY A 335 1.54 -6.35 -0.91
C GLY A 335 2.25 -6.12 0.43
N LEU A 336 3.15 -6.99 0.84
CA LEU A 336 3.85 -6.88 2.14
C LEU A 336 4.79 -5.66 2.23
N GLY A 337 5.05 -4.96 1.13
CA GLY A 337 5.78 -3.70 1.12
C GLY A 337 4.92 -2.45 1.41
N VAL A 338 3.57 -2.57 1.33
CA VAL A 338 2.67 -1.42 1.46
C VAL A 338 1.84 -1.43 2.76
N MET A 339 2.31 -2.13 3.78
CA MET A 339 1.59 -2.30 5.05
C MET A 339 1.41 -1.00 5.84
N ARG A 340 2.25 -0.01 5.65
CA ARG A 340 2.07 1.35 6.21
C ARG A 340 0.76 1.97 5.73
N ARG A 341 0.41 1.76 4.44
CA ARG A 341 -0.81 2.29 3.81
C ARG A 341 -2.01 1.37 3.94
N LYS A 342 -1.78 0.07 4.08
CA LYS A 342 -2.80 -0.99 4.14
C LYS A 342 -2.47 -1.97 5.26
N PRO A 343 -2.61 -1.57 6.53
CA PRO A 343 -2.18 -2.39 7.66
C PRO A 343 -2.97 -3.70 7.82
N ASP A 344 -4.15 -3.79 7.24
CA ASP A 344 -4.97 -5.02 7.19
C ASP A 344 -4.28 -6.16 6.43
N ILE A 345 -3.37 -5.87 5.49
CA ILE A 345 -2.61 -6.90 4.74
C ILE A 345 -1.89 -7.86 5.68
N LYS A 346 -1.31 -7.37 6.79
CA LYS A 346 -0.62 -8.20 7.78
C LYS A 346 -1.43 -9.40 8.24
N TYR A 347 -2.75 -9.23 8.36
CA TYR A 347 -3.64 -10.21 8.96
C TYR A 347 -4.43 -11.04 7.94
N THR A 348 -4.36 -10.68 6.66
CA THR A 348 -5.14 -11.32 5.59
C THR A 348 -4.31 -12.21 4.68
N LYS A 349 -2.99 -12.23 4.83
CA LYS A 349 -2.07 -13.03 4.03
C LYS A 349 -1.53 -14.23 4.81
N SER A 350 -1.19 -15.28 4.09
CA SER A 350 -0.56 -16.50 4.59
C SER A 350 0.64 -16.91 3.72
N LYS A 351 1.47 -17.84 4.22
CA LYS A 351 2.57 -18.45 3.42
C LYS A 351 2.05 -19.05 2.10
N ASN A 352 0.88 -19.69 2.13
CA ASN A 352 0.28 -20.29 0.93
C ASN A 352 -0.16 -19.25 -0.10
N ASP A 353 -0.59 -18.05 0.33
CA ASP A 353 -0.95 -16.98 -0.60
C ASP A 353 0.28 -16.46 -1.35
N ILE A 354 1.42 -16.35 -0.68
CA ILE A 354 2.69 -15.96 -1.30
C ILE A 354 3.08 -16.95 -2.40
N ILE A 355 3.04 -18.26 -2.12
CA ILE A 355 3.38 -19.31 -3.10
C ILE A 355 2.44 -19.27 -4.31
N LYS A 356 1.13 -19.12 -4.09
CA LYS A 356 0.15 -19.03 -5.18
C LYS A 356 0.39 -17.77 -6.03
N LEU A 357 0.72 -16.64 -5.41
CA LEU A 357 0.99 -15.40 -6.12
C LEU A 357 2.28 -15.53 -6.96
N ALA A 358 3.33 -16.15 -6.44
CA ALA A 358 4.56 -16.42 -7.19
C ALA A 358 4.31 -17.29 -8.43
N SER A 359 3.39 -18.28 -8.34
CA SER A 359 2.96 -19.05 -9.52
C SER A 359 2.27 -18.19 -10.58
N ILE A 360 1.33 -17.33 -10.15
CA ILE A 360 0.63 -16.42 -11.06
C ILE A 360 1.60 -15.43 -11.71
N GLN A 361 2.56 -14.91 -10.96
CA GLN A 361 3.59 -13.99 -11.45
C GLN A 361 4.46 -14.65 -12.52
N THR A 362 4.81 -15.90 -12.31
CA THR A 362 5.53 -16.74 -13.27
C THR A 362 4.73 -16.91 -14.57
N GLU A 363 3.43 -17.28 -14.46
CA GLU A 363 2.56 -17.42 -15.64
C GLU A 363 2.41 -16.12 -16.43
N LEU A 364 2.34 -14.98 -15.77
CA LEU A 364 2.24 -13.66 -16.40
C LEU A 364 3.51 -13.31 -17.19
N LEU A 365 4.68 -13.57 -16.62
CA LEU A 365 5.97 -13.36 -17.28
C LEU A 365 6.11 -14.25 -18.52
N ASP A 366 5.79 -15.54 -18.39
CA ASP A 366 5.87 -16.52 -19.47
C ASP A 366 4.91 -16.18 -20.62
N ALA A 367 3.70 -15.69 -20.30
CA ALA A 367 2.71 -15.27 -21.28
C ALA A 367 3.12 -14.00 -22.04
N ALA A 368 3.80 -13.08 -21.39
CA ALA A 368 4.18 -11.80 -21.96
C ALA A 368 5.49 -11.86 -22.78
N ALA A 369 6.42 -12.76 -22.45
CA ALA A 369 7.74 -12.85 -23.03
C ALA A 369 7.75 -12.92 -24.58
N PRO A 370 6.89 -13.73 -25.26
CA PRO A 370 6.87 -13.79 -26.71
C PRO A 370 6.42 -12.51 -27.41
N LEU A 371 5.73 -11.61 -26.69
CA LEU A 371 5.21 -10.36 -27.25
C LEU A 371 6.27 -9.26 -27.35
N LEU A 372 7.41 -9.44 -26.68
CA LEU A 372 8.51 -8.48 -26.70
C LEU A 372 9.34 -8.63 -27.96
N LYS A 373 9.66 -7.52 -28.64
CA LYS A 373 10.59 -7.45 -29.75
C LYS A 373 11.99 -7.86 -29.34
N GLN A 374 12.79 -8.32 -30.27
CA GLN A 374 14.23 -8.50 -30.07
C GLN A 374 14.88 -7.16 -29.68
N GLY A 375 15.80 -7.18 -28.74
CA GLY A 375 16.39 -5.98 -28.13
C GLY A 375 15.44 -5.17 -27.22
N GLY A 376 14.18 -5.58 -27.12
CA GLY A 376 13.20 -4.96 -26.24
C GLY A 376 13.47 -5.24 -24.77
N ARG A 377 12.72 -4.54 -23.88
CA ARG A 377 12.87 -4.63 -22.42
C ARG A 377 11.57 -5.04 -21.76
N LEU A 378 11.66 -6.02 -20.85
CA LEU A 378 10.60 -6.43 -19.95
C LEU A 378 10.97 -6.06 -18.51
N VAL A 379 10.11 -5.30 -17.86
CA VAL A 379 10.26 -4.96 -16.44
C VAL A 379 9.21 -5.72 -15.64
N TYR A 380 9.69 -6.42 -14.62
CA TYR A 380 8.89 -7.08 -13.60
C TYR A 380 8.95 -6.27 -12.31
N SER A 381 7.81 -5.98 -11.69
CA SER A 381 7.75 -5.24 -10.43
C SER A 381 6.67 -5.77 -9.50
N THR A 382 6.90 -5.59 -8.20
CA THR A 382 5.95 -5.92 -7.13
C THR A 382 6.03 -4.90 -6.00
N CYS A 383 4.93 -4.71 -5.29
CA CYS A 383 4.90 -3.93 -4.03
C CYS A 383 5.03 -4.86 -2.80
N THR A 384 5.84 -5.90 -2.88
CA THR A 384 6.17 -6.79 -1.77
C THR A 384 7.67 -6.80 -1.51
N VAL A 385 8.04 -7.26 -0.32
CA VAL A 385 9.45 -7.45 0.07
C VAL A 385 9.83 -8.93 0.16
N ASP A 386 8.95 -9.85 -0.22
CA ASP A 386 9.17 -11.29 -0.07
C ASP A 386 9.98 -11.86 -1.24
N GLN A 387 11.10 -12.54 -0.93
CA GLN A 387 12.00 -13.11 -1.93
C GLN A 387 11.34 -14.16 -2.84
N GLU A 388 10.31 -14.89 -2.35
CA GLU A 388 9.57 -15.87 -3.14
C GLU A 388 8.85 -15.24 -4.33
N GLU A 389 8.29 -14.04 -4.11
CA GLU A 389 7.58 -13.28 -5.15
C GLU A 389 8.52 -12.39 -5.97
N ASN A 390 9.76 -12.16 -5.53
CA ASN A 390 10.71 -11.21 -6.10
C ASN A 390 11.86 -11.94 -6.81
N GLN A 391 12.99 -12.11 -6.12
CA GLN A 391 14.23 -12.65 -6.68
C GLN A 391 14.01 -14.05 -7.29
N ARG A 392 13.27 -14.94 -6.59
CA ARG A 392 13.06 -16.30 -7.08
C ARG A 392 12.23 -16.37 -8.36
N VAL A 393 11.21 -15.51 -8.49
CA VAL A 393 10.42 -15.41 -9.73
C VAL A 393 11.30 -14.87 -10.87
N ALA A 394 12.10 -13.83 -10.62
CA ALA A 394 12.99 -13.23 -11.61
C ALA A 394 14.07 -14.22 -12.11
N GLU A 395 14.69 -14.96 -11.20
CA GLU A 395 15.69 -15.97 -11.52
C GLU A 395 15.09 -17.15 -12.28
N ALA A 396 13.93 -17.64 -11.84
CA ALA A 396 13.24 -18.73 -12.52
C ALA A 396 12.78 -18.33 -13.94
N PHE A 397 12.42 -17.08 -14.15
CA PHE A 397 12.13 -16.58 -15.50
C PHE A 397 13.33 -16.71 -16.44
N LEU A 398 14.51 -16.24 -16.02
CA LEU A 398 15.73 -16.34 -16.85
C LEU A 398 16.14 -17.79 -17.16
N GLN A 399 15.89 -18.72 -16.22
CA GLN A 399 16.16 -20.14 -16.46
C GLN A 399 15.25 -20.75 -17.54
N ARG A 400 13.98 -20.32 -17.58
CA ARG A 400 13.00 -20.81 -18.57
C ARG A 400 13.10 -20.12 -19.94
N HIS A 401 13.64 -18.89 -19.97
CA HIS A 401 13.72 -18.06 -21.18
C HIS A 401 15.18 -17.75 -21.52
N PRO A 402 15.92 -18.68 -22.16
CA PRO A 402 17.34 -18.49 -22.52
C PRO A 402 17.57 -17.40 -23.57
N ASP A 403 16.51 -16.95 -24.25
CA ASP A 403 16.48 -15.80 -25.17
C ASP A 403 16.42 -14.44 -24.44
N PHE A 404 16.31 -14.45 -23.11
CA PHE A 404 16.42 -13.27 -22.25
C PHE A 404 17.73 -13.26 -21.49
N GLU A 405 18.13 -12.07 -21.05
CA GLU A 405 19.25 -11.80 -20.16
C GLU A 405 18.90 -10.71 -19.17
N ARG A 406 19.67 -10.59 -18.08
CA ARG A 406 19.57 -9.47 -17.14
C ARG A 406 19.93 -8.18 -17.86
N ASP A 407 19.15 -7.15 -17.62
CA ASP A 407 19.40 -5.83 -18.21
C ASP A 407 20.44 -5.08 -17.35
N LEU A 408 21.67 -5.09 -17.81
CA LEU A 408 22.81 -4.49 -17.10
C LEU A 408 22.72 -2.95 -16.97
N GLU A 409 21.88 -2.32 -17.77
CA GLU A 409 21.68 -0.86 -17.78
C GLU A 409 20.63 -0.39 -16.77
N LEU A 410 20.03 -1.30 -15.97
CA LEU A 410 18.97 -0.95 -15.01
C LEU A 410 19.43 0.15 -14.04
N GLN A 411 20.60 0.00 -13.45
CA GLN A 411 21.14 0.93 -12.45
C GLN A 411 21.30 2.34 -13.02
N GLU A 412 21.79 2.47 -14.26
CA GLU A 412 22.04 3.76 -14.91
C GLU A 412 20.74 4.53 -15.23
N ARG A 413 19.63 3.82 -15.43
CA ARG A 413 18.32 4.45 -15.72
C ARG A 413 17.61 4.93 -14.45
N LEU A 414 17.98 4.42 -13.31
CA LEU A 414 17.37 4.82 -12.03
C LEU A 414 17.96 6.14 -11.53
N PRO A 415 17.17 6.94 -10.80
CA PRO A 415 17.69 8.12 -10.12
C PRO A 415 18.90 7.78 -9.23
N GLU A 416 19.87 8.69 -9.15
CA GLU A 416 21.12 8.48 -8.40
C GLU A 416 20.89 8.03 -6.95
N GLY A 417 19.89 8.62 -6.29
CA GLY A 417 19.56 8.32 -4.89
C GLY A 417 19.12 6.89 -4.59
N VAL A 418 18.85 6.07 -5.64
CA VAL A 418 18.43 4.66 -5.47
C VAL A 418 19.38 3.64 -6.11
N GLN A 419 20.40 4.10 -6.82
CA GLN A 419 21.32 3.22 -7.55
C GLN A 419 22.10 2.27 -6.63
N SER A 420 22.36 2.69 -5.38
CA SER A 420 23.06 1.88 -4.38
C SER A 420 22.24 0.69 -3.86
N PHE A 421 20.93 0.67 -4.09
CA PHE A 421 20.05 -0.46 -3.73
C PHE A 421 19.90 -1.50 -4.84
N VAL A 422 20.59 -1.31 -5.98
CA VAL A 422 20.61 -2.28 -7.08
C VAL A 422 21.67 -3.34 -6.78
N GLU A 423 21.25 -4.56 -6.59
CA GLU A 423 22.09 -5.74 -6.43
C GLU A 423 21.74 -6.77 -7.51
N ASP A 424 22.74 -7.39 -8.15
CA ASP A 424 22.53 -8.37 -9.22
C ASP A 424 21.57 -7.91 -10.33
N ASN A 425 21.60 -6.63 -10.69
CA ASN A 425 20.67 -5.98 -11.62
C ASN A 425 19.19 -6.11 -11.23
N MET A 426 18.91 -6.16 -9.97
CA MET A 426 17.57 -6.06 -9.36
C MET A 426 17.56 -4.97 -8.31
N LEU A 427 16.49 -4.23 -8.23
CA LEU A 427 16.27 -3.21 -7.20
C LEU A 427 15.32 -3.77 -6.13
N GLN A 428 15.78 -3.82 -4.87
CA GLN A 428 14.92 -4.08 -3.73
C GLN A 428 14.98 -2.90 -2.77
N ILE A 429 13.83 -2.27 -2.53
CA ILE A 429 13.66 -1.20 -1.55
C ILE A 429 12.83 -1.75 -0.39
N PHE A 430 13.30 -1.54 0.83
CA PHE A 430 12.53 -1.80 2.04
C PHE A 430 11.93 -0.48 2.55
N PRO A 431 10.83 -0.51 3.31
CA PRO A 431 10.17 0.71 3.76
C PRO A 431 11.08 1.68 4.55
N GLN A 432 12.06 1.17 5.29
CA GLN A 432 13.01 1.98 6.07
C GLN A 432 14.11 2.63 5.22
N ASP A 433 14.39 2.12 4.03
CA ASP A 433 15.51 2.62 3.21
C ASP A 433 15.28 4.06 2.74
N LEU A 434 14.04 4.39 2.35
CA LEU A 434 13.68 5.66 1.73
C LEU A 434 12.44 6.33 2.37
N ASP A 435 11.96 5.83 3.50
CA ASP A 435 10.67 6.22 4.09
C ASP A 435 9.48 6.12 3.08
N SER A 436 9.60 5.19 2.11
CA SER A 436 8.65 4.91 1.04
C SER A 436 7.94 3.57 1.24
N ASP A 437 7.22 3.10 0.23
CA ASP A 437 6.71 1.73 0.21
C ASP A 437 7.85 0.74 -0.11
N GLY A 438 7.79 -0.48 0.44
CA GLY A 438 8.69 -1.56 0.05
C GLY A 438 8.37 -2.04 -1.36
N PHE A 439 9.38 -2.16 -2.22
CA PHE A 439 9.19 -2.36 -3.64
C PHE A 439 10.33 -3.18 -4.27
N PHE A 440 10.00 -3.95 -5.31
CA PHE A 440 10.97 -4.71 -6.08
C PHE A 440 10.85 -4.43 -7.57
N ILE A 441 11.98 -4.35 -8.27
CA ILE A 441 12.06 -4.19 -9.73
C ILE A 441 13.17 -5.07 -10.27
N SER A 442 12.86 -5.89 -11.28
CA SER A 442 13.82 -6.60 -12.12
C SER A 442 13.60 -6.23 -13.58
N SER A 443 14.67 -6.07 -14.32
CA SER A 443 14.64 -5.73 -15.76
C SER A 443 15.34 -6.79 -16.57
N PHE A 444 14.70 -7.21 -17.66
CA PHE A 444 15.20 -8.22 -18.59
C PHE A 444 15.25 -7.63 -20.01
N LYS A 445 16.26 -8.00 -20.77
CA LYS A 445 16.43 -7.64 -22.18
C LYS A 445 16.29 -8.89 -23.02
N LYS A 446 15.46 -8.84 -24.07
CA LYS A 446 15.39 -9.91 -25.06
C LYS A 446 16.60 -9.79 -25.96
N LYS A 447 17.37 -10.88 -26.10
CA LYS A 447 18.59 -10.91 -26.94
C LYS A 447 18.24 -10.58 -28.37
N SER A 448 19.11 -9.84 -29.05
CA SER A 448 19.09 -9.69 -30.50
C SER A 448 19.72 -10.93 -31.09
N GLN A 449 19.07 -11.54 -32.11
CA GLN A 449 19.66 -12.63 -32.86
C GLN A 449 20.84 -12.17 -33.69
#